data_36f188619a2f1a40e14cd30a435462c8
#
_entry.id   36f188619a2f1a40e14cd30a435462c8
#
_cell.length_a   1.000
_cell.length_b   1.000
_cell.length_c   1.000
_cell.angle_alpha   90.00
_cell.angle_beta   90.00
_cell.angle_gamma   90.00
#
_symmetry.space_group_name_H-M   'P 1'
#
loop_
_entity.id
_entity.type
_entity.pdbx_description
1 polymer ?
#
loop_
_entity_poly.entity_id
_entity_poly.type
_entity_poly.pdbx_seq_one_letter_code
_entity_poly.pdbx_strand_id
1 'polypeptide(L)'
;MFPLMERYGHTAPPKVMWGVDDEIRDLFKEVLNEVQKLPNTDIFEVKEKFEIFVKEFEEMIFKEESILLMILLETFSQDDWLTIAHDSAIYGYAIITPTEEWIPHREDFEQNADNVDAEETVQDELTKVIKTSEGEFTISFKPNKKEEIINRDSQQKFGEGYLSGEQANLILNHLPLEITFVNKDDIFQYYNKQIGEEEMIFPRVPSQIGRNVELCHPPKYFEKVKIIMQNLREGKKDKYEMWFKSESRGKFVHITYAAVRNEKGEFEGVLEYVQDIKPYRDIDTDLNREL
;
A
#
# COMPACT_ATOMS: atom_id res chain seq x y z
N MET A 1 -8.84 -0.16 2.85
CA MET A 1 -9.74 0.74 3.63
C MET A 1 -8.99 1.86 4.33
N PHE A 2 -8.09 1.62 5.28
CA PHE A 2 -7.43 2.66 6.07
C PHE A 2 -6.75 3.78 5.27
N PRO A 3 -5.96 3.49 4.20
CA PRO A 3 -5.37 4.56 3.38
C PRO A 3 -6.40 5.51 2.75
N LEU A 4 -7.57 5.00 2.40
CA LEU A 4 -8.65 5.81 1.84
C LEU A 4 -9.30 6.67 2.93
N MET A 5 -9.58 6.11 4.12
CA MET A 5 -10.09 6.88 5.25
C MET A 5 -9.22 8.09 5.58
N GLU A 6 -7.91 7.92 5.55
CA GLU A 6 -6.95 8.98 5.83
C GLU A 6 -7.00 10.11 4.80
N ARG A 7 -7.29 9.82 3.53
CA ARG A 7 -7.53 10.84 2.49
C ARG A 7 -8.72 11.74 2.82
N TYR A 8 -9.73 11.20 3.52
CA TYR A 8 -10.89 11.94 3.99
C TYR A 8 -10.69 12.56 5.39
N GLY A 9 -9.48 12.50 5.95
CA GLY A 9 -9.15 13.09 7.24
C GLY A 9 -9.43 12.20 8.45
N HIS A 10 -9.93 10.98 8.25
CA HIS A 10 -10.20 10.02 9.32
C HIS A 10 -8.94 9.24 9.69
N THR A 11 -8.08 9.81 10.51
CA THR A 11 -6.80 9.17 10.91
C THR A 11 -6.89 8.42 12.25
N ALA A 12 -7.82 8.75 13.11
CA ALA A 12 -7.94 8.14 14.43
C ALA A 12 -8.48 6.71 14.39
N PRO A 13 -9.60 6.38 13.68
CA PRO A 13 -10.12 5.03 13.64
C PRO A 13 -9.10 3.99 13.13
N PRO A 14 -8.38 4.22 12.01
CA PRO A 14 -7.36 3.29 11.55
C PRO A 14 -6.28 2.98 12.59
N LYS A 15 -5.78 4.00 13.29
CA LYS A 15 -4.73 3.84 14.30
C LYS A 15 -5.18 3.01 15.50
N VAL A 16 -6.39 3.31 15.99
CA VAL A 16 -6.96 2.61 17.17
C VAL A 16 -7.26 1.15 16.82
N MET A 17 -7.90 0.91 15.68
CA MET A 17 -8.26 -0.44 15.24
C MET A 17 -7.03 -1.30 14.99
N TRP A 18 -6.00 -0.76 14.34
CA TRP A 18 -4.75 -1.49 14.14
C TRP A 18 -4.09 -1.88 15.47
N GLY A 19 -4.15 -1.01 16.49
CA GLY A 19 -3.65 -1.32 17.83
C GLY A 19 -4.40 -2.49 18.45
N VAL A 20 -5.73 -2.48 18.38
CA VAL A 20 -6.61 -3.55 18.91
C VAL A 20 -6.39 -4.85 18.14
N ASP A 21 -6.25 -4.82 16.83
CA ASP A 21 -5.92 -6.00 16.02
C ASP A 21 -4.61 -6.66 16.46
N ASP A 22 -3.60 -5.87 16.79
CA ASP A 22 -2.33 -6.39 17.31
C ASP A 22 -2.50 -7.05 18.69
N GLU A 23 -3.31 -6.44 19.57
CA GLU A 23 -3.64 -7.01 20.90
C GLU A 23 -4.37 -8.36 20.74
N ILE A 24 -5.36 -8.45 19.85
CA ILE A 24 -6.09 -9.68 19.55
C ILE A 24 -5.14 -10.76 19.01
N ARG A 25 -4.21 -10.40 18.10
CA ARG A 25 -3.21 -11.34 17.59
C ARG A 25 -2.28 -11.85 18.68
N ASP A 26 -1.94 -11.03 19.65
CA ASP A 26 -1.08 -11.43 20.76
C ASP A 26 -1.83 -12.35 21.73
N LEU A 27 -3.11 -12.06 22.03
CA LEU A 27 -3.98 -12.97 22.78
C LEU A 27 -4.10 -14.35 22.10
N PHE A 28 -4.30 -14.37 20.77
CA PHE A 28 -4.37 -15.61 20.02
C PHE A 28 -3.07 -16.41 20.09
N LYS A 29 -1.90 -15.75 20.01
CA LYS A 29 -0.59 -16.43 20.19
C LYS A 29 -0.44 -17.02 21.58
N GLU A 30 -0.91 -16.34 22.61
CA GLU A 30 -0.91 -16.87 23.97
C GLU A 30 -1.73 -18.15 24.08
N VAL A 31 -2.94 -18.16 23.50
CA VAL A 31 -3.78 -19.38 23.43
C VAL A 31 -3.06 -20.51 22.71
N LEU A 32 -2.47 -20.25 21.54
CA LEU A 32 -1.73 -21.26 20.77
C LEU A 32 -0.55 -21.82 21.57
N ASN A 33 0.19 -20.97 22.28
CA ASN A 33 1.31 -21.40 23.11
C ASN A 33 0.86 -22.33 24.25
N GLU A 34 -0.30 -22.08 24.85
CA GLU A 34 -0.83 -22.98 25.90
C GLU A 34 -1.36 -24.29 25.30
N VAL A 35 -2.04 -24.25 24.17
CA VAL A 35 -2.49 -25.45 23.45
C VAL A 35 -1.32 -26.35 23.09
N GLN A 36 -0.18 -25.80 22.66
CA GLN A 36 1.02 -26.57 22.33
C GLN A 36 1.68 -27.27 23.52
N LYS A 37 1.40 -26.81 24.74
CA LYS A 37 1.91 -27.44 25.97
C LYS A 37 1.06 -28.63 26.45
N LEU A 38 -0.11 -28.86 25.84
CA LEU A 38 -0.96 -30.01 26.21
C LEU A 38 -0.22 -31.36 25.96
N PRO A 39 -0.36 -32.35 26.86
CA PRO A 39 -1.22 -32.40 28.05
C PRO A 39 -0.58 -31.84 29.33
N ASN A 40 0.56 -31.14 29.25
CA ASN A 40 1.34 -30.72 30.43
C ASN A 40 0.84 -29.37 31.04
N THR A 41 -0.21 -28.78 30.49
CA THR A 41 -0.86 -27.61 31.06
C THR A 41 -2.31 -27.93 31.43
N ASP A 42 -2.92 -27.08 32.29
CA ASP A 42 -4.31 -27.26 32.68
C ASP A 42 -5.23 -26.80 31.54
N ILE A 43 -6.16 -27.65 31.12
CA ILE A 43 -7.15 -27.31 30.07
C ILE A 43 -8.02 -26.16 30.47
N PHE A 44 -8.24 -25.91 31.76
CA PHE A 44 -9.00 -24.75 32.24
C PHE A 44 -8.27 -23.45 32.00
N GLU A 45 -6.95 -23.38 32.11
CA GLU A 45 -6.14 -22.21 31.76
C GLU A 45 -6.23 -21.91 30.26
N VAL A 46 -6.16 -22.94 29.42
CA VAL A 46 -6.34 -22.79 27.95
C VAL A 46 -7.70 -22.23 27.63
N LYS A 47 -8.75 -22.74 28.27
CA LYS A 47 -10.13 -22.31 28.07
C LYS A 47 -10.34 -20.85 28.50
N GLU A 48 -9.82 -20.45 29.66
CA GLU A 48 -9.90 -19.08 30.16
C GLU A 48 -9.27 -18.08 29.19
N LYS A 49 -8.05 -18.35 28.71
CA LYS A 49 -7.37 -17.52 27.71
C LYS A 49 -8.13 -17.48 26.39
N PHE A 50 -8.68 -18.60 25.97
CA PHE A 50 -9.49 -18.66 24.76
C PHE A 50 -10.77 -17.82 24.86
N GLU A 51 -11.47 -17.85 26.02
CA GLU A 51 -12.66 -17.03 26.25
C GLU A 51 -12.34 -15.52 26.21
N ILE A 52 -11.19 -15.11 26.76
CA ILE A 52 -10.73 -13.71 26.68
C ILE A 52 -10.48 -13.34 25.22
N PHE A 53 -9.74 -14.16 24.48
CA PHE A 53 -9.48 -13.91 23.05
C PHE A 53 -10.76 -13.80 22.24
N VAL A 54 -11.71 -14.75 22.41
CA VAL A 54 -12.98 -14.74 21.68
C VAL A 54 -13.76 -13.47 21.94
N LYS A 55 -13.84 -13.05 23.20
CA LYS A 55 -14.55 -11.82 23.58
C LYS A 55 -13.99 -10.58 22.85
N GLU A 56 -12.67 -10.38 22.91
CA GLU A 56 -12.03 -9.22 22.27
C GLU A 56 -12.16 -9.29 20.72
N PHE A 57 -12.10 -10.49 20.16
CA PHE A 57 -12.29 -10.73 18.73
C PHE A 57 -13.74 -10.41 18.28
N GLU A 58 -14.74 -10.86 19.03
CA GLU A 58 -16.17 -10.56 18.76
C GLU A 58 -16.47 -9.06 18.90
N GLU A 59 -15.91 -8.40 19.92
CA GLU A 59 -16.01 -6.96 20.09
C GLU A 59 -15.40 -6.19 18.91
N MET A 60 -14.30 -6.69 18.34
CA MET A 60 -13.68 -6.06 17.16
C MET A 60 -14.57 -6.21 15.94
N ILE A 61 -15.11 -7.41 15.65
CA ILE A 61 -16.08 -7.63 14.57
C ILE A 61 -17.25 -6.65 14.69
N PHE A 62 -17.79 -6.51 15.90
CA PHE A 62 -18.89 -5.56 16.14
C PHE A 62 -18.50 -4.11 15.82
N LYS A 63 -17.29 -3.68 16.21
CA LYS A 63 -16.80 -2.33 15.90
C LYS A 63 -16.60 -2.12 14.40
N GLU A 64 -16.11 -3.14 13.69
CA GLU A 64 -15.94 -3.08 12.24
C GLU A 64 -17.27 -3.00 11.49
N GLU A 65 -18.23 -3.84 11.84
CA GLU A 65 -19.51 -3.92 11.14
C GLU A 65 -20.47 -2.78 11.52
N SER A 66 -20.49 -2.38 12.80
CA SER A 66 -21.50 -1.43 13.31
C SER A 66 -21.01 0.01 13.37
N ILE A 67 -19.70 0.24 13.42
CA ILE A 67 -19.14 1.59 13.55
C ILE A 67 -18.32 1.94 12.30
N LEU A 68 -17.30 1.16 12.00
CA LEU A 68 -16.41 1.46 10.89
C LEU A 68 -17.15 1.44 9.56
N LEU A 69 -17.92 0.39 9.28
CA LEU A 69 -18.67 0.26 8.03
C LEU A 69 -19.62 1.44 7.82
N MET A 70 -20.28 1.93 8.87
CA MET A 70 -21.17 3.09 8.77
C MET A 70 -20.41 4.36 8.37
N ILE A 71 -19.23 4.59 8.96
CA ILE A 71 -18.35 5.72 8.60
C ILE A 71 -17.93 5.61 7.14
N LEU A 72 -17.58 4.40 6.68
CA LEU A 72 -17.15 4.16 5.30
C LEU A 72 -18.29 4.40 4.30
N LEU A 73 -19.51 3.94 4.61
CA LEU A 73 -20.69 4.16 3.76
C LEU A 73 -21.06 5.64 3.61
N GLU A 74 -20.84 6.45 4.66
CA GLU A 74 -21.08 7.89 4.61
C GLU A 74 -19.95 8.67 3.93
N THR A 75 -18.73 8.13 3.91
CA THR A 75 -17.52 8.88 3.52
C THR A 75 -17.05 8.51 2.11
N PHE A 76 -17.11 7.23 1.75
CA PHE A 76 -16.46 6.71 0.54
C PHE A 76 -17.32 6.91 -0.70
N SER A 77 -16.68 7.38 -1.76
CA SER A 77 -17.24 7.38 -3.10
C SER A 77 -17.32 5.95 -3.67
N GLN A 78 -18.06 5.79 -4.74
CA GLN A 78 -18.10 4.52 -5.47
C GLN A 78 -16.73 4.09 -5.98
N ASP A 79 -15.91 5.02 -6.45
CA ASP A 79 -14.55 4.73 -6.93
C ASP A 79 -13.65 4.22 -5.81
N ASP A 80 -13.86 4.66 -4.56
CA ASP A 80 -13.15 4.13 -3.40
C ASP A 80 -13.55 2.68 -3.12
N TRP A 81 -14.83 2.35 -3.22
CA TRP A 81 -15.31 0.97 -3.07
C TRP A 81 -14.79 0.05 -4.16
N LEU A 82 -14.72 0.52 -5.42
CA LEU A 82 -14.10 -0.21 -6.52
C LEU A 82 -12.61 -0.45 -6.26
N THR A 83 -11.91 0.56 -5.75
CA THR A 83 -10.51 0.43 -5.35
C THR A 83 -10.32 -0.63 -4.26
N ILE A 84 -11.21 -0.66 -3.25
CA ILE A 84 -11.18 -1.67 -2.19
C ILE A 84 -11.43 -3.07 -2.77
N ALA A 85 -12.42 -3.23 -3.64
CA ALA A 85 -12.73 -4.51 -4.26
C ALA A 85 -11.54 -5.05 -5.05
N HIS A 86 -10.90 -4.20 -5.85
CA HIS A 86 -9.70 -4.54 -6.62
C HIS A 86 -8.52 -4.92 -5.72
N ASP A 87 -8.22 -4.08 -4.71
CA ASP A 87 -7.09 -4.29 -3.82
C ASP A 87 -7.27 -5.52 -2.91
N SER A 88 -8.53 -5.89 -2.61
CA SER A 88 -8.84 -7.04 -1.73
C SER A 88 -8.28 -8.36 -2.26
N ALA A 89 -8.28 -8.54 -3.58
CA ALA A 89 -7.75 -9.74 -4.20
C ALA A 89 -6.25 -9.95 -3.93
N ILE A 90 -5.49 -8.85 -3.73
CA ILE A 90 -4.05 -8.89 -3.44
C ILE A 90 -3.76 -9.44 -2.03
N TYR A 91 -4.64 -9.10 -1.07
CA TYR A 91 -4.52 -9.60 0.31
C TYR A 91 -5.13 -10.99 0.50
N GLY A 92 -5.97 -11.42 -0.44
CA GLY A 92 -6.74 -12.66 -0.34
C GLY A 92 -7.96 -12.53 0.58
N TYR A 93 -8.70 -13.63 0.68
CA TYR A 93 -9.95 -13.72 1.44
C TYR A 93 -9.81 -14.76 2.54
N ALA A 94 -10.38 -14.47 3.72
CA ALA A 94 -10.41 -15.40 4.83
C ALA A 94 -11.60 -16.37 4.66
N ILE A 95 -11.36 -17.67 4.68
CA ILE A 95 -12.35 -18.77 4.68
C ILE A 95 -13.20 -18.85 3.40
N ILE A 96 -13.78 -17.73 2.95
CA ILE A 96 -14.69 -17.67 1.79
C ILE A 96 -14.09 -16.73 0.75
N THR A 97 -14.00 -17.21 -0.50
CA THR A 97 -13.67 -16.36 -1.65
C THR A 97 -14.98 -15.91 -2.30
N PRO A 98 -15.16 -14.63 -2.61
CA PRO A 98 -16.34 -14.18 -3.36
C PRO A 98 -16.48 -14.94 -4.68
N THR A 99 -17.70 -15.40 -4.98
CA THR A 99 -18.00 -16.15 -6.20
C THR A 99 -18.30 -15.24 -7.38
N GLU A 100 -18.65 -13.99 -7.10
CA GLU A 100 -19.00 -12.99 -8.10
C GLU A 100 -18.16 -11.73 -7.87
N GLU A 101 -17.75 -11.12 -8.98
CA GLU A 101 -17.08 -9.82 -8.95
C GLU A 101 -18.14 -8.72 -8.81
N TRP A 102 -17.94 -7.81 -7.86
CA TRP A 102 -18.82 -6.66 -7.71
C TRP A 102 -18.51 -5.63 -8.80
N ILE A 103 -19.38 -5.52 -9.79
CA ILE A 103 -19.28 -4.57 -10.89
C ILE A 103 -20.49 -3.63 -10.81
N PRO A 104 -20.36 -2.43 -10.21
CA PRO A 104 -21.46 -1.48 -10.17
C PRO A 104 -21.73 -0.92 -11.56
N HIS A 105 -23.00 -0.77 -11.91
CA HIS A 105 -23.42 -0.12 -13.13
C HIS A 105 -23.38 1.39 -12.96
N ARG A 106 -22.68 2.11 -13.84
CA ARG A 106 -22.60 3.59 -13.81
C ARG A 106 -23.94 4.26 -13.97
N GLU A 107 -24.87 3.63 -14.66
CA GLU A 107 -26.25 4.12 -14.90
C GLU A 107 -27.03 4.37 -13.59
N ASP A 108 -26.68 3.68 -12.51
CA ASP A 108 -27.35 3.88 -11.21
C ASP A 108 -26.96 5.22 -10.55
N PHE A 109 -25.94 5.92 -11.05
CA PHE A 109 -25.40 7.15 -10.50
C PHE A 109 -25.63 8.38 -11.40
N GLU A 110 -25.95 8.18 -12.68
CA GLU A 110 -26.24 9.25 -13.62
C GLU A 110 -27.65 9.85 -13.40
N GLN A 111 -28.52 9.17 -12.66
CA GLN A 111 -29.91 9.63 -12.41
C GLN A 111 -30.02 10.90 -11.55
N ASN A 112 -28.95 11.35 -10.89
CA ASN A 112 -28.93 12.62 -10.15
C ASN A 112 -28.23 13.77 -10.89
N ALA A 113 -27.69 13.52 -12.07
CA ALA A 113 -27.10 14.55 -12.94
C ALA A 113 -28.06 15.05 -14.02
N ASP A 114 -29.29 14.50 -14.07
CA ASP A 114 -30.28 14.85 -15.07
C ASP A 114 -30.97 16.17 -14.76
N ASN A 115 -30.67 17.10 -15.55
CA ASN A 115 -31.42 18.16 -16.18
C ASN A 115 -30.48 19.36 -16.54
N VAL A 116 -29.46 19.05 -17.29
CA VAL A 116 -28.80 20.10 -18.07
C VAL A 116 -28.86 19.64 -19.53
N ASP A 117 -29.90 20.08 -20.24
CA ASP A 117 -29.91 20.07 -21.70
C ASP A 117 -28.78 20.99 -22.18
N ALA A 118 -27.57 20.43 -22.28
CA ALA A 118 -26.42 21.16 -22.82
C ALA A 118 -26.32 20.85 -24.31
N GLU A 119 -26.76 21.79 -25.17
CA GLU A 119 -26.37 21.73 -26.56
C GLU A 119 -24.88 22.07 -26.72
N GLU A 120 -24.11 21.06 -27.08
CA GLU A 120 -22.68 21.22 -27.38
C GLU A 120 -22.50 21.82 -28.78
N THR A 121 -22.09 23.08 -28.84
CA THR A 121 -21.58 23.68 -30.09
C THR A 121 -20.06 23.82 -29.98
N VAL A 122 -19.33 23.05 -30.76
CA VAL A 122 -17.87 23.20 -30.92
C VAL A 122 -17.63 24.29 -31.96
N GLN A 123 -17.13 25.46 -31.55
CA GLN A 123 -16.80 26.56 -32.46
C GLN A 123 -15.32 26.58 -32.87
N ASP A 124 -14.46 25.98 -32.13
CA ASP A 124 -13.03 25.85 -32.37
C ASP A 124 -12.47 24.63 -31.63
N GLU A 125 -11.41 24.00 -32.12
CA GLU A 125 -10.76 22.86 -31.48
C GLU A 125 -10.28 23.14 -30.04
N LEU A 126 -10.17 24.43 -29.69
CA LEU A 126 -9.63 24.88 -28.38
C LEU A 126 -10.67 25.57 -27.48
N THR A 127 -11.91 25.70 -27.94
CA THR A 127 -12.94 26.41 -27.18
C THR A 127 -14.27 25.68 -27.22
N LYS A 128 -14.80 25.35 -26.05
CA LYS A 128 -16.10 24.70 -25.85
C LYS A 128 -17.04 25.68 -25.16
N VAL A 129 -18.20 25.94 -25.77
CA VAL A 129 -19.26 26.79 -25.21
C VAL A 129 -20.37 25.88 -24.70
N ILE A 130 -20.70 25.96 -23.42
CA ILE A 130 -21.79 25.24 -22.79
C ILE A 130 -22.88 26.27 -22.46
N LYS A 131 -24.07 26.10 -23.06
CA LYS A 131 -25.24 26.95 -22.81
C LYS A 131 -26.16 26.24 -21.82
N THR A 132 -26.53 26.91 -20.75
CA THR A 132 -27.52 26.45 -19.78
C THR A 132 -28.71 27.43 -19.78
N SER A 133 -29.82 27.02 -19.16
CA SER A 133 -30.98 27.90 -18.99
C SER A 133 -30.70 29.19 -18.20
N GLU A 134 -29.60 29.22 -17.44
CA GLU A 134 -29.19 30.32 -16.56
C GLU A 134 -28.04 31.16 -17.13
N GLY A 135 -27.39 30.70 -18.21
CA GLY A 135 -26.24 31.40 -18.79
C GLY A 135 -25.39 30.57 -19.74
N GLU A 136 -24.32 31.18 -20.21
CA GLU A 136 -23.36 30.58 -21.11
C GLU A 136 -21.98 30.51 -20.44
N PHE A 137 -21.37 29.32 -20.44
CA PHE A 137 -20.01 29.09 -19.97
C PHE A 137 -19.10 28.83 -21.16
N THR A 138 -18.05 29.59 -21.27
CA THR A 138 -17.01 29.38 -22.29
C THR A 138 -15.78 28.78 -21.62
N ILE A 139 -15.47 27.52 -21.96
CA ILE A 139 -14.24 26.85 -21.55
C ILE A 139 -13.26 26.98 -22.71
N SER A 140 -12.21 27.79 -22.53
CA SER A 140 -11.12 27.86 -23.49
C SER A 140 -9.91 27.09 -22.99
N PHE A 141 -9.46 26.13 -23.76
CA PHE A 141 -8.21 25.40 -23.51
C PHE A 141 -7.09 26.12 -24.27
N LYS A 142 -6.19 26.75 -23.53
CA LYS A 142 -4.91 27.23 -24.09
C LYS A 142 -3.86 26.17 -23.72
N PRO A 143 -3.35 25.38 -24.68
CA PRO A 143 -2.22 24.55 -24.41
C PRO A 143 -1.08 25.44 -23.94
N ASN A 144 -0.60 25.24 -22.71
CA ASN A 144 0.68 25.80 -22.33
C ASN A 144 1.70 25.37 -23.38
N LYS A 145 2.63 26.26 -23.73
CA LYS A 145 3.75 25.94 -24.63
C LYS A 145 4.24 24.55 -24.27
N LYS A 146 4.35 23.67 -25.27
CA LYS A 146 4.82 22.28 -25.13
C LYS A 146 5.90 22.19 -24.06
N GLU A 147 5.52 21.92 -22.83
CA GLU A 147 6.33 21.07 -21.99
C GLU A 147 6.37 19.79 -22.81
N GLU A 148 7.57 19.31 -23.12
CA GLU A 148 7.74 18.01 -23.75
C GLU A 148 6.94 17.05 -22.89
N ILE A 149 5.81 16.56 -23.41
CA ILE A 149 5.07 15.51 -22.77
C ILE A 149 6.06 14.37 -22.76
N ILE A 150 6.69 14.15 -21.59
CA ILE A 150 7.60 13.03 -21.38
C ILE A 150 6.74 11.79 -21.61
N ASN A 151 6.77 11.30 -22.82
CA ASN A 151 6.10 10.06 -23.15
C ASN A 151 6.80 8.96 -22.37
N ARG A 152 6.05 8.11 -21.68
CA ARG A 152 6.55 6.98 -20.90
C ARG A 152 7.51 6.10 -21.72
N ASP A 153 7.31 6.03 -23.01
CA ASP A 153 8.11 5.23 -23.95
C ASP A 153 9.35 5.95 -24.50
N SER A 154 9.47 7.27 -24.28
CA SER A 154 10.62 8.04 -24.76
C SER A 154 11.85 7.77 -23.93
N GLN A 155 12.98 7.44 -24.60
CA GLN A 155 14.26 7.26 -23.93
C GLN A 155 14.81 8.58 -23.43
N GLN A 156 15.28 8.58 -22.21
CA GLN A 156 15.93 9.72 -21.55
C GLN A 156 17.30 9.30 -21.03
N LYS A 157 18.17 10.27 -20.84
CA LYS A 157 19.46 10.00 -20.20
C LYS A 157 19.22 9.49 -18.79
N PHE A 158 19.75 8.32 -18.48
CA PHE A 158 19.60 7.64 -17.22
C PHE A 158 20.96 7.16 -16.73
N GLY A 159 21.63 7.94 -15.91
CA GLY A 159 23.03 7.73 -15.56
C GLY A 159 23.93 7.79 -16.78
N GLU A 160 24.70 6.75 -17.02
CA GLU A 160 25.62 6.62 -18.18
C GLU A 160 24.93 6.04 -19.42
N GLY A 161 23.65 5.72 -19.34
CA GLY A 161 22.88 5.13 -20.44
C GLY A 161 21.60 5.87 -20.73
N TYR A 162 20.70 5.20 -21.45
CA TYR A 162 19.40 5.71 -21.83
C TYR A 162 18.33 4.68 -21.51
N LEU A 163 17.27 5.09 -20.83
CA LEU A 163 16.09 4.28 -20.54
C LEU A 163 14.83 5.12 -20.73
N SER A 164 13.75 4.46 -21.16
CA SER A 164 12.42 5.03 -21.01
C SER A 164 11.88 4.77 -19.61
N GLY A 165 10.84 5.51 -19.19
CA GLY A 165 10.15 5.24 -17.93
C GLY A 165 9.61 3.81 -17.88
N GLU A 166 9.12 3.27 -19.00
CA GLU A 166 8.67 1.87 -19.12
C GLU A 166 9.81 0.90 -18.89
N GLN A 167 10.97 1.10 -19.54
CA GLN A 167 12.15 0.23 -19.37
C GLN A 167 12.67 0.26 -17.93
N ALA A 168 12.71 1.43 -17.29
CA ALA A 168 13.10 1.55 -15.90
C ALA A 168 12.16 0.76 -14.97
N ASN A 169 10.84 0.89 -15.16
CA ASN A 169 9.85 0.13 -14.40
C ASN A 169 9.98 -1.38 -14.61
N LEU A 170 10.17 -1.83 -15.86
CA LEU A 170 10.38 -3.25 -16.17
C LEU A 170 11.63 -3.80 -15.48
N ILE A 171 12.75 -3.07 -15.51
CA ILE A 171 13.98 -3.46 -14.83
C ILE A 171 13.75 -3.60 -13.33
N LEU A 172 13.13 -2.60 -12.70
CA LEU A 172 12.82 -2.63 -11.26
C LEU A 172 11.93 -3.81 -10.89
N ASN A 173 10.96 -4.15 -11.74
CA ASN A 173 10.06 -5.28 -11.52
C ASN A 173 10.72 -6.66 -11.70
N HIS A 174 11.86 -6.74 -12.40
CA HIS A 174 12.59 -7.99 -12.57
C HIS A 174 13.72 -8.19 -11.55
N LEU A 175 13.93 -7.21 -10.65
CA LEU A 175 14.86 -7.43 -9.55
C LEU A 175 14.25 -8.41 -8.53
N PRO A 176 15.03 -9.34 -7.96
CA PRO A 176 14.57 -10.25 -6.91
C PRO A 176 14.47 -9.53 -5.56
N LEU A 177 13.88 -8.34 -5.56
CA LEU A 177 13.74 -7.43 -4.42
C LEU A 177 12.35 -6.82 -4.43
N GLU A 178 11.72 -6.74 -3.27
CA GLU A 178 10.57 -5.85 -3.08
C GLU A 178 11.10 -4.46 -2.76
N ILE A 179 10.79 -3.49 -3.60
CA ILE A 179 11.32 -2.14 -3.50
C ILE A 179 10.21 -1.18 -3.13
N THR A 180 10.48 -0.32 -2.15
CA THR A 180 9.62 0.80 -1.78
C THR A 180 10.44 2.08 -1.76
N PHE A 181 9.91 3.16 -2.32
CA PHE A 181 10.51 4.49 -2.21
C PHE A 181 9.59 5.43 -1.45
N VAL A 182 10.11 5.99 -0.37
CA VAL A 182 9.50 7.06 0.43
C VAL A 182 10.27 8.33 0.14
N ASN A 183 9.58 9.38 -0.32
CA ASN A 183 10.23 10.63 -0.69
C ASN A 183 10.68 11.46 0.54
N LYS A 184 11.33 12.59 0.29
CA LYS A 184 11.85 13.49 1.34
C LYS A 184 10.78 14.09 2.26
N ASP A 185 9.52 14.06 1.86
CA ASP A 185 8.39 14.55 2.62
C ASP A 185 7.69 13.42 3.41
N ASP A 186 8.36 12.26 3.55
CA ASP A 186 7.90 11.06 4.24
C ASP A 186 6.66 10.42 3.59
N ILE A 187 6.45 10.66 2.29
CA ILE A 187 5.34 10.11 1.53
C ILE A 187 5.75 8.85 0.78
N PHE A 188 4.99 7.77 0.96
CA PHE A 188 5.08 6.54 0.20
C PHE A 188 4.77 6.84 -1.27
N GLN A 189 5.79 6.84 -2.13
CA GLN A 189 5.69 7.35 -3.49
C GLN A 189 5.71 6.25 -4.55
N TYR A 190 6.45 5.19 -4.35
CA TYR A 190 6.63 4.13 -5.34
C TYR A 190 6.86 2.77 -4.68
N TYR A 191 6.40 1.74 -5.33
CA TYR A 191 6.83 0.36 -5.10
C TYR A 191 6.88 -0.41 -6.43
N ASN A 192 7.74 -1.42 -6.53
CA ASN A 192 7.77 -2.29 -7.69
C ASN A 192 6.78 -3.45 -7.53
N LYS A 193 6.32 -3.97 -8.66
CA LYS A 193 5.57 -5.24 -8.72
C LYS A 193 6.53 -6.31 -9.20
N GLN A 194 7.11 -7.06 -8.27
CA GLN A 194 8.05 -8.13 -8.60
C GLN A 194 7.41 -9.14 -9.57
N ILE A 195 8.14 -9.51 -10.62
CA ILE A 195 7.68 -10.47 -11.64
C ILE A 195 8.23 -11.84 -11.29
N GLY A 196 7.36 -12.86 -11.31
CA GLY A 196 7.74 -14.26 -11.07
C GLY A 196 7.66 -14.72 -9.61
N GLU A 197 7.38 -13.84 -8.68
CA GLU A 197 7.05 -14.20 -7.32
C GLU A 197 5.52 -14.26 -7.17
N GLU A 198 5.01 -15.41 -6.70
CA GLU A 198 3.57 -15.59 -6.52
C GLU A 198 3.04 -14.73 -5.37
N GLU A 199 3.88 -14.41 -4.39
CA GLU A 199 3.46 -13.72 -3.18
C GLU A 199 4.57 -12.80 -2.63
N MET A 200 4.27 -11.51 -2.52
CA MET A 200 5.15 -10.55 -1.87
C MET A 200 5.27 -10.85 -0.37
N ILE A 201 6.45 -10.63 0.20
CA ILE A 201 6.68 -10.73 1.65
C ILE A 201 5.85 -9.66 2.38
N PHE A 202 5.84 -8.46 1.82
CA PHE A 202 5.01 -7.35 2.28
C PHE A 202 4.13 -6.86 1.14
N PRO A 203 2.87 -7.35 1.04
CA PRO A 203 1.94 -6.90 -0.01
C PRO A 203 1.77 -5.38 -0.03
N ARG A 204 1.84 -4.82 -1.23
CA ARG A 204 1.62 -3.39 -1.50
C ARG A 204 0.46 -3.25 -2.48
N VAL A 205 -0.34 -2.20 -2.28
CA VAL A 205 -1.48 -1.89 -3.15
C VAL A 205 -1.45 -0.42 -3.60
N PRO A 206 -1.99 -0.11 -4.79
CA PRO A 206 -1.98 1.25 -5.33
C PRO A 206 -2.59 2.30 -4.39
N SER A 207 -3.61 1.96 -3.61
CA SER A 207 -4.25 2.87 -2.66
C SER A 207 -3.33 3.36 -1.53
N GLN A 208 -2.19 2.71 -1.32
CA GLN A 208 -1.19 3.14 -0.34
C GLN A 208 -0.31 4.29 -0.84
N ILE A 209 -0.24 4.52 -2.15
CA ILE A 209 0.55 5.61 -2.73
C ILE A 209 0.00 6.97 -2.26
N GLY A 210 0.90 7.85 -1.85
CA GLY A 210 0.57 9.17 -1.30
C GLY A 210 0.35 9.19 0.21
N ARG A 211 0.45 8.03 0.88
CA ARG A 211 0.32 7.92 2.33
C ARG A 211 1.59 8.32 3.05
N ASN A 212 1.47 8.95 4.22
CA ASN A 212 2.63 9.18 5.07
C ASN A 212 3.17 7.84 5.61
N VAL A 213 4.49 7.65 5.59
CA VAL A 213 5.16 6.40 5.97
C VAL A 213 4.88 5.96 7.40
N GLU A 214 4.65 6.89 8.32
CA GLU A 214 4.28 6.56 9.70
C GLU A 214 3.00 5.74 9.77
N LEU A 215 2.05 6.04 8.86
CA LEU A 215 0.76 5.39 8.79
C LEU A 215 0.81 4.01 8.07
N CYS A 216 1.95 3.68 7.47
CA CYS A 216 2.20 2.36 6.88
C CYS A 216 2.66 1.32 7.93
N HIS A 217 2.81 1.71 9.18
CA HIS A 217 3.32 0.87 10.25
C HIS A 217 2.36 0.81 11.45
N PRO A 218 2.30 -0.31 12.17
CA PRO A 218 1.56 -0.38 13.42
C PRO A 218 1.99 0.72 14.41
N PRO A 219 1.07 1.30 15.18
CA PRO A 219 1.37 2.40 16.11
C PRO A 219 2.54 2.15 17.05
N LYS A 220 2.74 0.91 17.49
CA LYS A 220 3.87 0.49 18.35
C LYS A 220 5.24 0.70 17.74
N TYR A 221 5.32 0.89 16.41
CA TYR A 221 6.58 1.12 15.70
C TYR A 221 6.79 2.57 15.26
N PHE A 222 5.83 3.48 15.46
CA PHE A 222 5.90 4.87 14.99
C PHE A 222 7.17 5.58 15.42
N GLU A 223 7.51 5.51 16.70
CA GLU A 223 8.69 6.17 17.22
C GLU A 223 9.99 5.60 16.60
N LYS A 224 10.04 4.30 16.34
CA LYS A 224 11.19 3.67 15.69
C LYS A 224 11.32 4.13 14.24
N VAL A 225 10.21 4.19 13.52
CA VAL A 225 10.17 4.67 12.13
C VAL A 225 10.66 6.12 12.06
N LYS A 226 10.15 7.00 12.92
CA LYS A 226 10.60 8.40 13.00
C LYS A 226 12.09 8.53 13.24
N ILE A 227 12.64 7.77 14.17
CA ILE A 227 14.07 7.79 14.48
C ILE A 227 14.90 7.33 13.28
N ILE A 228 14.47 6.26 12.58
CA ILE A 228 15.16 5.78 11.38
C ILE A 228 15.13 6.85 10.29
N MET A 229 13.93 7.38 9.95
CA MET A 229 13.77 8.41 8.94
C MET A 229 14.62 9.65 9.24
N GLN A 230 14.59 10.13 10.49
CA GLN A 230 15.39 11.29 10.90
C GLN A 230 16.88 11.04 10.79
N ASN A 231 17.38 9.90 11.25
CA ASN A 231 18.81 9.59 11.20
C ASN A 231 19.32 9.47 9.75
N LEU A 232 18.53 8.89 8.86
CA LEU A 232 18.84 8.80 7.43
C LEU A 232 18.82 10.18 6.77
N ARG A 233 17.83 11.02 7.10
CA ARG A 233 17.71 12.39 6.60
C ARG A 233 18.89 13.27 7.01
N GLU A 234 19.28 13.21 8.28
CA GLU A 234 20.38 13.99 8.84
C GLU A 234 21.77 13.45 8.50
N GLY A 235 21.87 12.30 7.84
CA GLY A 235 23.16 11.68 7.50
C GLY A 235 23.91 11.10 8.70
N LYS A 236 23.20 10.84 9.81
CA LYS A 236 23.79 10.12 10.96
C LYS A 236 24.09 8.66 10.64
N LYS A 237 23.30 8.10 9.71
CA LYS A 237 23.52 6.80 9.10
C LYS A 237 23.10 6.84 7.64
N ASP A 238 23.75 6.04 6.80
CA ASP A 238 23.39 5.89 5.39
C ASP A 238 22.38 4.76 5.19
N LYS A 239 22.36 3.79 6.09
CA LYS A 239 21.42 2.66 6.04
C LYS A 239 21.11 2.06 7.41
N TYR A 240 19.97 1.38 7.48
CA TYR A 240 19.59 0.45 8.53
C TYR A 240 19.29 -0.90 7.92
N GLU A 241 19.68 -1.96 8.59
CA GLU A 241 19.44 -3.33 8.16
C GLU A 241 18.82 -4.13 9.29
N MET A 242 17.88 -5.00 8.94
CA MET A 242 17.31 -5.97 9.85
C MET A 242 17.04 -7.28 9.12
N TRP A 243 17.05 -8.38 9.86
CA TRP A 243 16.76 -9.70 9.28
C TRP A 243 16.10 -10.59 10.32
N PHE A 244 15.22 -11.45 9.84
CA PHE A 244 14.53 -12.42 10.69
C PHE A 244 14.05 -13.63 9.88
N LYS A 245 13.80 -14.73 10.58
CA LYS A 245 13.20 -15.92 10.00
C LYS A 245 11.68 -15.79 10.04
N SER A 246 11.04 -15.88 8.89
CA SER A 246 9.59 -15.98 8.76
C SER A 246 9.21 -17.46 8.72
N GLU A 247 8.85 -18.02 9.89
CA GLU A 247 8.52 -19.45 10.02
C GLU A 247 7.30 -19.82 9.16
N SER A 248 6.25 -18.98 9.16
CA SER A 248 5.01 -19.23 8.42
C SER A 248 5.21 -19.27 6.90
N ARG A 249 6.23 -18.57 6.38
CA ARG A 249 6.53 -18.50 4.94
C ARG A 249 7.75 -19.32 4.53
N GLY A 250 8.48 -19.90 5.49
CA GLY A 250 9.72 -20.63 5.24
C GLY A 250 10.85 -19.77 4.66
N LYS A 251 10.75 -18.44 4.77
CA LYS A 251 11.68 -17.45 4.21
C LYS A 251 12.63 -16.91 5.28
N PHE A 252 13.81 -16.45 4.88
CA PHE A 252 14.70 -15.66 5.73
C PHE A 252 14.78 -14.24 5.19
N VAL A 253 14.01 -13.37 5.81
CA VAL A 253 13.77 -12.00 5.32
C VAL A 253 14.93 -11.09 5.73
N HIS A 254 15.46 -10.33 4.77
CA HIS A 254 16.40 -9.25 5.00
C HIS A 254 15.80 -7.95 4.48
N ILE A 255 15.80 -6.92 5.31
CA ILE A 255 15.26 -5.60 5.00
C ILE A 255 16.36 -4.57 5.13
N THR A 256 16.49 -3.70 4.15
CA THR A 256 17.38 -2.55 4.20
C THR A 256 16.60 -1.26 3.96
N TYR A 257 16.85 -0.27 4.79
CA TYR A 257 16.42 1.12 4.60
C TYR A 257 17.66 1.96 4.30
N ALA A 258 17.76 2.52 3.11
CA ALA A 258 18.91 3.30 2.66
C ALA A 258 18.51 4.75 2.36
N ALA A 259 19.33 5.70 2.77
CA ALA A 259 19.16 7.09 2.38
C ALA A 259 19.45 7.27 0.89
N VAL A 260 18.51 7.85 0.17
CA VAL A 260 18.68 8.26 -1.23
C VAL A 260 19.10 9.72 -1.25
N ARG A 261 20.23 10.01 -1.91
CA ARG A 261 20.77 11.36 -2.06
C ARG A 261 21.06 11.65 -3.50
N ASN A 262 20.85 12.91 -3.91
CA ASN A 262 21.21 13.36 -5.24
C ASN A 262 22.74 13.60 -5.36
N GLU A 263 23.19 13.98 -6.55
CA GLU A 263 24.61 14.24 -6.84
C GLU A 263 25.24 15.34 -5.97
N LYS A 264 24.43 16.21 -5.37
CA LYS A 264 24.85 17.26 -4.43
C LYS A 264 24.91 16.78 -2.98
N GLY A 265 24.53 15.52 -2.72
CA GLY A 265 24.45 14.96 -1.38
C GLY A 265 23.16 15.32 -0.62
N GLU A 266 22.22 16.01 -1.24
CA GLU A 266 20.94 16.37 -0.63
C GLU A 266 20.03 15.14 -0.51
N PHE A 267 19.34 15.04 0.62
CA PHE A 267 18.42 13.92 0.90
C PHE A 267 17.16 14.02 0.04
N GLU A 268 16.88 12.96 -0.74
CA GLU A 268 15.73 12.87 -1.59
C GLU A 268 14.68 11.86 -1.11
N GLY A 269 15.05 11.00 -0.14
CA GLY A 269 14.13 10.04 0.43
C GLY A 269 14.82 8.80 0.99
N VAL A 270 14.02 7.76 1.21
CA VAL A 270 14.47 6.46 1.69
C VAL A 270 14.05 5.39 0.70
N LEU A 271 15.01 4.55 0.32
CA LEU A 271 14.78 3.33 -0.40
C LEU A 271 14.72 2.17 0.59
N GLU A 272 13.57 1.52 0.68
CA GLU A 272 13.44 0.23 1.34
C GLU A 272 13.56 -0.87 0.28
N TYR A 273 14.34 -1.90 0.57
CA TYR A 273 14.31 -3.12 -0.21
C TYR A 273 14.33 -4.35 0.69
N VAL A 274 13.51 -5.31 0.29
CA VAL A 274 13.27 -6.55 1.02
C VAL A 274 13.65 -7.72 0.14
N GLN A 275 14.31 -8.72 0.72
CA GLN A 275 14.76 -9.91 0.01
C GLN A 275 14.61 -11.15 0.88
N ASP A 276 14.21 -12.27 0.25
CA ASP A 276 14.43 -13.58 0.83
C ASP A 276 15.87 -14.03 0.59
N ILE A 277 16.67 -14.03 1.63
CA ILE A 277 18.08 -14.47 1.57
C ILE A 277 18.27 -15.94 1.90
N LYS A 278 17.20 -16.70 2.14
CA LYS A 278 17.31 -18.12 2.45
C LYS A 278 18.01 -18.90 1.34
N PRO A 279 17.68 -18.72 0.03
CA PRO A 279 18.36 -19.42 -1.03
C PRO A 279 19.88 -19.16 -1.07
N TYR A 280 20.30 -17.94 -0.75
CA TYR A 280 21.73 -17.58 -0.72
C TYR A 280 22.47 -18.15 0.50
N ARG A 281 21.77 -18.34 1.61
CA ARG A 281 22.33 -18.94 2.82
C ARG A 281 22.54 -20.45 2.70
N ASP A 282 21.77 -21.09 1.83
CA ASP A 282 21.79 -22.51 1.60
C ASP A 282 22.81 -22.90 0.49
N ILE A 283 23.51 -21.92 -0.10
CA ILE A 283 24.57 -22.19 -1.10
C ILE A 283 25.82 -22.69 -0.37
N ASP A 284 26.25 -23.90 -0.71
CA ASP A 284 27.43 -24.57 -0.17
C ASP A 284 28.47 -24.97 -1.23
N THR A 285 28.17 -24.69 -2.50
CA THR A 285 29.00 -25.05 -3.64
C THR A 285 29.15 -23.89 -4.61
N ASP A 286 30.27 -23.90 -5.38
CA ASP A 286 30.46 -22.96 -6.46
C ASP A 286 29.63 -23.37 -7.69
N LEU A 287 29.02 -22.39 -8.34
CA LEU A 287 28.40 -22.54 -9.65
C LEU A 287 29.18 -21.68 -10.66
N ASN A 288 29.95 -22.35 -11.51
CA ASN A 288 30.73 -21.68 -12.55
C ASN A 288 29.89 -21.33 -13.78
N ARG A 289 30.47 -20.53 -14.69
CA ARG A 289 29.86 -20.14 -15.99
C ARG A 289 29.67 -21.29 -16.98
N GLU A 290 30.11 -22.48 -16.64
CA GLU A 290 29.85 -23.68 -17.42
C GLU A 290 28.42 -24.14 -17.18
N LEU A 291 27.51 -23.70 -18.06
CA LEU A 291 26.09 -24.09 -18.09
C LEU A 291 25.89 -25.32 -18.95
#